data_1ee8628be2a89c2ccab80cd96aff2c91
#
_entry.id   1ee8628be2a89c2ccab80cd96aff2c91
#
_cell.length_a   1.000
_cell.length_b   1.000
_cell.length_c   1.000
_cell.angle_alpha   90.00
_cell.angle_beta   90.00
_cell.angle_gamma   90.00
#
_symmetry.space_group_name_H-M   'P 1'
#
loop_
_entity.id
_entity.type
_entity.pdbx_description
1 polymer ?
#
loop_
_entity_poly.entity_id
_entity_poly.type
_entity_poly.pdbx_seq_one_letter_code
_entity_poly.pdbx_strand_id
1 'polypeptide(L)'
;MVILASLNELLGTTRIEIDVTLRCAMRKTMSQNPNMLRTMIGIGLTLIFVLGYAVYSNTVESEYYGYNTSNEIQELTLSQDDGGVSEWYVSTNSPITWINASVSGAPENSVLRIQADGVSWYHSPLLGENKDYPFNCEGDGDFSELVDTCAYSSTHEVNIDDMGNGVIRGIVSSVLPIEGLGYLQADDLDEAENLASDLIYGESSVITWRIGIYDSDGNSTSSENVAITVEVTIHDLVDVKEFEIDPIEESVYSLATLIGCFTLMLIVPLIIYFSAIYKAKKDENVRLEAPSLD
;
A
#
# COMPACT_ATOMS: atom_id res chain seq x y z
N MET A 1 32.07 -39.57 7.10
CA MET A 1 32.18 -38.52 8.14
C MET A 1 33.59 -37.99 8.36
N VAL A 2 34.64 -38.75 8.05
CA VAL A 2 36.06 -38.32 8.21
C VAL A 2 36.51 -37.38 7.12
N ILE A 3 36.02 -37.46 5.87
CA ILE A 3 36.46 -36.64 4.72
C ILE A 3 35.97 -35.18 4.82
N LEU A 4 34.80 -34.94 5.43
CA LEU A 4 34.26 -33.58 5.63
C LEU A 4 34.97 -32.78 6.72
N ALA A 5 35.55 -33.46 7.72
CA ALA A 5 36.33 -32.82 8.78
C ALA A 5 37.71 -32.33 8.24
N SER A 6 38.33 -33.11 7.38
CA SER A 6 39.61 -32.74 6.77
C SER A 6 39.50 -31.60 5.75
N LEU A 7 38.39 -31.49 5.04
CA LEU A 7 38.13 -30.36 4.12
C LEU A 7 37.90 -29.03 4.87
N ASN A 8 37.22 -29.07 6.01
CA ASN A 8 37.01 -27.88 6.82
C ASN A 8 38.29 -27.37 7.50
N GLU A 9 39.19 -28.26 7.88
CA GLU A 9 40.48 -27.90 8.45
C GLU A 9 41.41 -27.28 7.38
N LEU A 10 41.39 -27.83 6.14
CA LEU A 10 42.16 -27.30 5.02
C LEU A 10 41.66 -25.93 4.55
N LEU A 11 40.33 -25.71 4.53
CA LEU A 11 39.69 -24.42 4.20
C LEU A 11 39.92 -23.38 5.30
N GLY A 12 39.98 -23.78 6.56
CA GLY A 12 40.26 -22.91 7.69
C GLY A 12 41.69 -22.38 7.69
N THR A 13 42.69 -23.24 7.45
CA THR A 13 44.10 -22.84 7.42
C THR A 13 44.41 -21.96 6.22
N THR A 14 43.89 -22.27 5.03
CA THR A 14 44.11 -21.42 3.84
C THR A 14 43.42 -20.05 3.98
N ARG A 15 42.27 -19.98 4.67
CA ARG A 15 41.59 -18.71 4.91
C ARG A 15 42.33 -17.79 5.86
N ILE A 16 42.97 -18.35 6.90
CA ILE A 16 43.78 -17.59 7.86
C ILE A 16 45.09 -17.10 7.21
N GLU A 17 45.74 -17.90 6.39
CA GLU A 17 46.96 -17.48 5.68
C GLU A 17 46.69 -16.38 4.65
N ILE A 18 45.58 -16.45 3.92
CA ILE A 18 45.15 -15.41 2.97
C ILE A 18 44.88 -14.11 3.71
N ASP A 19 44.16 -14.15 4.86
CA ASP A 19 43.82 -12.95 5.63
C ASP A 19 45.09 -12.27 6.23
N VAL A 20 46.05 -13.04 6.74
CA VAL A 20 47.30 -12.51 7.29
C VAL A 20 48.18 -11.93 6.19
N THR A 21 48.31 -12.60 5.03
CA THR A 21 49.09 -12.07 3.90
C THR A 21 48.46 -10.84 3.27
N LEU A 22 47.13 -10.79 3.18
CA LEU A 22 46.37 -9.62 2.68
C LEU A 22 46.56 -8.42 3.61
N ARG A 23 46.42 -8.60 4.92
CA ARG A 23 46.65 -7.53 5.92
C ARG A 23 48.09 -7.01 5.92
N CYS A 24 49.06 -7.90 5.77
CA CYS A 24 50.47 -7.51 5.71
C CYS A 24 50.80 -6.74 4.42
N ALA A 25 50.25 -7.17 3.28
CA ALA A 25 50.40 -6.48 1.99
C ALA A 25 49.70 -5.11 2.00
N MET A 26 48.47 -5.02 2.54
CA MET A 26 47.76 -3.75 2.72
C MET A 26 48.53 -2.76 3.59
N ARG A 27 49.04 -3.21 4.74
CA ARG A 27 49.81 -2.36 5.67
C ARG A 27 51.09 -1.81 5.05
N LYS A 28 51.77 -2.64 4.26
CA LYS A 28 53.01 -2.26 3.56
C LYS A 28 52.74 -1.26 2.42
N THR A 29 51.67 -1.47 1.64
CA THR A 29 51.33 -0.59 0.51
C THR A 29 50.81 0.76 0.99
N MET A 30 50.01 0.78 2.06
CA MET A 30 49.52 2.02 2.69
C MET A 30 50.66 2.83 3.35
N SER A 31 51.68 2.18 3.90
CA SER A 31 52.83 2.87 4.49
C SER A 31 53.78 3.49 3.44
N GLN A 32 53.77 2.99 2.20
CA GLN A 32 54.61 3.50 1.12
C GLN A 32 54.04 4.74 0.40
N ASN A 33 52.73 5.02 0.55
CA ASN A 33 52.13 6.19 -0.08
C ASN A 33 51.09 6.87 0.84
N PRO A 34 51.54 7.63 1.86
CA PRO A 34 50.65 8.26 2.86
C PRO A 34 49.71 9.30 2.25
N ASN A 35 50.06 9.89 1.10
CA ASN A 35 49.16 10.85 0.43
C ASN A 35 47.95 10.16 -0.21
N MET A 36 48.12 8.98 -0.79
CA MET A 36 47.04 8.20 -1.37
C MET A 36 46.05 7.77 -0.30
N LEU A 37 46.49 7.36 0.88
CA LEU A 37 45.65 7.01 2.00
C LEU A 37 44.82 8.22 2.50
N ARG A 38 45.48 9.39 2.64
CA ARG A 38 44.82 10.63 3.04
C ARG A 38 43.75 11.05 2.04
N THR A 39 44.04 10.95 0.74
CA THR A 39 43.08 11.27 -0.32
C THR A 39 41.89 10.31 -0.31
N MET A 40 42.10 9.01 -0.15
CA MET A 40 41.03 8.02 -0.06
C MET A 40 40.15 8.23 1.16
N ILE A 41 40.72 8.52 2.34
CA ILE A 41 39.95 8.85 3.55
C ILE A 41 39.19 10.14 3.34
N GLY A 42 39.78 11.18 2.76
CA GLY A 42 39.14 12.46 2.49
C GLY A 42 37.97 12.31 1.54
N ILE A 43 38.12 11.60 0.42
CA ILE A 43 37.03 11.32 -0.52
C ILE A 43 35.93 10.49 0.15
N GLY A 44 36.29 9.45 0.90
CA GLY A 44 35.32 8.62 1.62
C GLY A 44 34.49 9.40 2.61
N LEU A 45 35.12 10.25 3.42
CA LEU A 45 34.42 11.12 4.36
C LEU A 45 33.51 12.14 3.65
N THR A 46 33.99 12.81 2.61
CA THR A 46 33.19 13.75 1.83
C THR A 46 31.96 13.08 1.24
N LEU A 47 32.10 11.88 0.71
CA LEU A 47 30.98 11.12 0.16
C LEU A 47 29.98 10.72 1.25
N ILE A 48 30.42 10.27 2.42
CA ILE A 48 29.54 9.95 3.54
C ILE A 48 28.72 11.19 3.95
N PHE A 49 29.36 12.37 4.01
CA PHE A 49 28.65 13.61 4.35
C PHE A 49 27.64 14.05 3.27
N VAL A 50 28.05 14.01 2.00
CA VAL A 50 27.17 14.38 0.88
C VAL A 50 25.97 13.45 0.78
N LEU A 51 26.20 12.15 0.91
CA LEU A 51 25.14 11.15 0.83
C LEU A 51 24.26 11.15 2.09
N GLY A 52 24.83 11.35 3.27
CA GLY A 52 24.07 11.53 4.50
C GLY A 52 23.16 12.77 4.45
N TYR A 53 23.66 13.85 3.87
CA TYR A 53 22.85 15.06 3.65
C TYR A 53 21.74 14.83 2.60
N ALA A 54 22.03 14.15 1.50
CA ALA A 54 21.05 13.85 0.46
C ALA A 54 19.94 12.91 0.98
N VAL A 55 20.28 11.90 1.79
CA VAL A 55 19.30 11.04 2.45
C VAL A 55 18.46 11.86 3.44
N TYR A 56 19.10 12.68 4.26
CA TYR A 56 18.42 13.53 5.24
C TYR A 56 17.47 14.52 4.57
N SER A 57 17.87 15.20 3.51
CA SER A 57 16.99 16.15 2.80
C SER A 57 15.79 15.47 2.15
N ASN A 58 15.95 14.26 1.60
CA ASN A 58 14.84 13.50 1.02
C ASN A 58 13.89 12.89 2.07
N THR A 59 14.35 12.70 3.31
CA THR A 59 13.48 12.17 4.38
C THR A 59 12.74 13.26 5.15
N VAL A 60 13.15 14.52 5.03
CA VAL A 60 12.52 15.66 5.72
C VAL A 60 11.39 16.28 4.90
N GLU A 61 11.38 16.11 3.58
CA GLU A 61 10.33 16.60 2.69
C GLU A 61 9.54 15.41 2.15
N SER A 62 8.47 15.01 2.84
CA SER A 62 7.55 14.02 2.32
C SER A 62 6.63 14.70 1.30
N GLU A 63 6.56 14.18 0.08
CA GLU A 63 5.56 14.54 -0.92
C GLU A 63 4.22 13.79 -0.70
N TYR A 64 4.15 12.95 0.35
CA TYR A 64 2.97 12.14 0.66
C TYR A 64 2.30 12.65 1.92
N TYR A 65 1.00 12.78 1.83
CA TYR A 65 0.12 13.24 2.91
C TYR A 65 -0.95 12.20 3.17
N GLY A 66 -1.21 11.92 4.44
CA GLY A 66 -2.36 11.14 4.87
C GLY A 66 -3.52 12.07 5.21
N TYR A 67 -4.72 11.76 4.77
CA TYR A 67 -5.92 12.47 5.19
C TYR A 67 -6.89 11.54 5.90
N ASN A 68 -7.54 12.05 6.93
CA ASN A 68 -8.55 11.33 7.70
C ASN A 68 -9.92 11.94 7.45
N THR A 69 -10.92 11.06 7.36
CA THR A 69 -12.32 11.46 7.28
C THR A 69 -13.10 10.96 8.49
N SER A 70 -14.26 11.53 8.73
CA SER A 70 -15.15 11.14 9.84
C SER A 70 -15.56 9.67 9.77
N ASN A 71 -15.74 9.11 8.59
CA ASN A 71 -16.16 7.73 8.34
C ASN A 71 -17.34 7.32 9.24
N GLU A 72 -18.41 8.13 9.23
CA GLU A 72 -19.51 8.04 10.16
C GLU A 72 -20.69 7.30 9.55
N ILE A 73 -21.26 6.34 10.28
CA ILE A 73 -22.45 5.62 9.87
C ILE A 73 -23.67 6.46 10.27
N GLN A 74 -24.47 6.82 9.28
CA GLN A 74 -25.71 7.58 9.47
C GLN A 74 -26.92 6.75 9.05
N GLU A 75 -27.88 6.59 9.98
CA GLU A 75 -29.19 6.03 9.64
C GLU A 75 -30.05 7.11 8.95
N LEU A 76 -30.62 6.75 7.79
CA LEU A 76 -31.43 7.66 6.99
C LEU A 76 -32.87 7.64 7.47
N THR A 77 -33.44 8.82 7.69
CA THR A 77 -34.88 8.97 7.99
C THR A 77 -35.71 8.88 6.70
N LEU A 78 -36.37 7.76 6.52
CA LEU A 78 -37.14 7.47 5.32
C LEU A 78 -38.53 8.16 5.38
N SER A 79 -38.95 8.70 4.25
CA SER A 79 -40.31 9.16 4.03
C SER A 79 -41.06 8.09 3.26
N GLN A 80 -42.20 7.66 3.77
CA GLN A 80 -43.05 6.69 3.08
C GLN A 80 -43.97 7.40 2.10
N ASP A 81 -44.26 6.76 0.97
CA ASP A 81 -45.24 7.26 0.02
C ASP A 81 -46.67 7.10 0.56
N ASP A 82 -47.56 8.03 0.20
CA ASP A 82 -48.94 8.01 0.65
C ASP A 82 -49.69 6.81 0.04
N GLY A 83 -50.37 6.02 0.86
CA GLY A 83 -51.22 4.92 0.41
C GLY A 83 -50.99 3.56 1.05
N GLY A 84 -50.07 3.44 2.00
CA GLY A 84 -49.80 2.18 2.72
C GLY A 84 -49.09 1.13 1.85
N VAL A 85 -48.41 1.57 0.79
CA VAL A 85 -47.54 0.76 -0.05
C VAL A 85 -46.11 0.69 0.53
N SER A 86 -45.41 -0.39 0.25
CA SER A 86 -44.03 -0.59 0.69
C SER A 86 -43.04 0.17 -0.21
N GLU A 87 -43.17 1.49 -0.24
CA GLU A 87 -42.27 2.38 -0.96
C GLU A 87 -41.84 3.55 -0.07
N TRP A 88 -40.53 3.77 -0.01
CA TRP A 88 -39.91 4.82 0.79
C TRP A 88 -38.88 5.56 -0.06
N TYR A 89 -38.64 6.80 0.31
CA TYR A 89 -37.65 7.63 -0.33
C TYR A 89 -36.90 8.51 0.68
N VAL A 90 -35.68 8.86 0.35
CA VAL A 90 -34.82 9.82 1.07
C VAL A 90 -33.83 10.43 0.11
N SER A 91 -33.47 11.69 0.31
CA SER A 91 -32.42 12.35 -0.45
C SER A 91 -31.22 12.62 0.46
N THR A 92 -30.02 12.36 -0.07
CA THR A 92 -28.72 12.62 0.57
C THR A 92 -27.92 13.57 -0.32
N ASN A 93 -27.01 14.34 0.28
CA ASN A 93 -26.11 15.26 -0.44
C ASN A 93 -24.67 15.21 0.11
N SER A 94 -24.38 14.23 0.94
CA SER A 94 -23.04 14.01 1.51
C SER A 94 -22.22 13.07 0.64
N PRO A 95 -20.87 13.09 0.76
CA PRO A 95 -20.01 12.08 0.17
C PRO A 95 -20.29 10.73 0.84
N ILE A 96 -20.71 9.74 0.07
CA ILE A 96 -21.10 8.41 0.58
C ILE A 96 -20.16 7.36 0.01
N THR A 97 -19.53 6.56 0.89
CA THR A 97 -18.74 5.42 0.47
C THR A 97 -19.62 4.22 0.22
N TRP A 98 -20.50 3.87 1.14
CA TRP A 98 -21.33 2.68 1.01
C TRP A 98 -22.72 2.85 1.64
N ILE A 99 -23.61 1.96 1.21
CA ILE A 99 -24.98 1.85 1.69
C ILE A 99 -25.27 0.44 2.21
N ASN A 100 -26.00 0.35 3.31
CA ASN A 100 -26.53 -0.89 3.86
C ASN A 100 -28.03 -0.70 4.13
N ALA A 101 -28.85 -1.46 3.42
CA ALA A 101 -30.29 -1.45 3.64
C ALA A 101 -30.75 -2.83 4.08
N SER A 102 -31.51 -2.89 5.15
CA SER A 102 -32.11 -4.10 5.68
C SER A 102 -33.60 -3.97 5.82
N VAL A 103 -34.32 -5.04 5.53
CA VAL A 103 -35.78 -5.14 5.70
C VAL A 103 -36.11 -6.35 6.56
N SER A 104 -37.18 -6.24 7.34
CA SER A 104 -37.76 -7.36 8.09
C SER A 104 -39.28 -7.29 8.04
N GLY A 105 -39.94 -8.45 8.16
CA GLY A 105 -41.36 -8.58 8.12
C GLY A 105 -42.00 -8.40 6.73
N ALA A 106 -41.20 -8.44 5.68
CA ALA A 106 -41.70 -8.39 4.30
C ALA A 106 -42.40 -9.69 3.91
N PRO A 107 -43.36 -9.65 2.93
CA PRO A 107 -44.03 -10.85 2.45
C PRO A 107 -43.03 -11.85 1.83
N GLU A 108 -43.32 -13.15 1.99
CA GLU A 108 -42.55 -14.22 1.34
C GLU A 108 -42.61 -14.07 -0.19
N ASN A 109 -41.53 -14.47 -0.87
CA ASN A 109 -41.37 -14.40 -2.33
C ASN A 109 -41.48 -12.96 -2.90
N SER A 110 -41.25 -11.96 -2.07
CA SER A 110 -41.10 -10.58 -2.52
C SER A 110 -39.61 -10.23 -2.77
N VAL A 111 -39.39 -9.07 -3.37
CA VAL A 111 -38.06 -8.56 -3.75
C VAL A 111 -37.89 -7.18 -3.12
N LEU A 112 -36.77 -7.00 -2.40
CA LEU A 112 -36.31 -5.69 -1.99
C LEU A 112 -35.56 -5.06 -3.17
N ARG A 113 -35.98 -3.88 -3.59
CA ARG A 113 -35.38 -3.07 -4.65
C ARG A 113 -34.91 -1.75 -4.10
N ILE A 114 -33.68 -1.37 -4.43
CA ILE A 114 -33.12 -0.04 -4.15
C ILE A 114 -32.70 0.60 -5.46
N GLN A 115 -33.25 1.78 -5.70
CA GLN A 115 -32.90 2.62 -6.83
C GLN A 115 -32.26 3.92 -6.34
N ALA A 116 -31.12 4.29 -6.90
CA ALA A 116 -30.47 5.57 -6.67
C ALA A 116 -30.63 6.46 -7.91
N ASP A 117 -31.36 7.55 -7.78
CA ASP A 117 -31.43 8.57 -8.83
C ASP A 117 -30.24 9.52 -8.66
N GLY A 118 -29.42 9.63 -9.68
CA GLY A 118 -28.23 10.51 -9.73
C GLY A 118 -26.89 9.78 -9.69
N VAL A 119 -26.85 8.50 -9.29
CA VAL A 119 -25.61 7.72 -9.23
C VAL A 119 -25.86 6.25 -9.59
N SER A 120 -24.83 5.61 -10.15
CA SER A 120 -24.75 4.15 -10.22
C SER A 120 -23.76 3.67 -9.17
N TRP A 121 -24.02 2.51 -8.59
CA TRP A 121 -23.24 1.97 -7.49
C TRP A 121 -23.03 0.47 -7.64
N TYR A 122 -22.05 -0.07 -6.93
CA TYR A 122 -21.75 -1.50 -6.97
C TYR A 122 -22.53 -2.24 -5.89
N HIS A 123 -23.08 -3.39 -6.26
CA HIS A 123 -23.68 -4.34 -5.34
C HIS A 123 -23.20 -5.75 -5.63
N SER A 124 -22.96 -6.52 -4.57
CA SER A 124 -22.79 -7.98 -4.62
C SER A 124 -23.45 -8.60 -3.40
N PRO A 125 -24.10 -9.78 -3.54
CA PRO A 125 -24.60 -10.52 -2.39
C PRO A 125 -23.52 -10.87 -1.36
N LEU A 126 -22.27 -10.96 -1.80
CA LEU A 126 -21.13 -11.32 -0.96
C LEU A 126 -20.49 -10.13 -0.22
N LEU A 127 -20.85 -8.88 -0.58
CA LEU A 127 -20.29 -7.70 0.09
C LEU A 127 -20.60 -7.70 1.58
N GLY A 128 -19.53 -7.72 2.40
CA GLY A 128 -19.66 -7.68 3.87
C GLY A 128 -20.40 -8.84 4.50
N GLU A 129 -20.57 -9.96 3.80
CA GLU A 129 -21.20 -11.15 4.34
C GLU A 129 -20.33 -11.82 5.38
N ASN A 130 -19.03 -11.89 5.13
CA ASN A 130 -18.07 -12.38 6.11
C ASN A 130 -16.74 -11.57 6.03
N LYS A 131 -15.86 -11.81 7.01
CA LYS A 131 -14.58 -11.08 7.11
C LYS A 131 -13.57 -11.43 6.01
N ASP A 132 -13.79 -12.50 5.27
CA ASP A 132 -12.90 -12.97 4.22
C ASP A 132 -13.19 -12.26 2.88
N TYR A 133 -14.36 -11.59 2.76
CA TYR A 133 -14.70 -10.80 1.58
C TYR A 133 -14.43 -9.31 1.84
N PRO A 134 -13.54 -8.68 1.06
CA PRO A 134 -13.31 -7.25 1.18
C PRO A 134 -14.55 -6.45 0.76
N PHE A 135 -14.65 -5.21 1.28
CA PHE A 135 -15.64 -4.23 0.82
C PHE A 135 -15.19 -3.54 -0.48
N ASN A 136 -14.83 -4.33 -1.49
CA ASN A 136 -14.35 -3.79 -2.75
C ASN A 136 -14.77 -4.68 -3.91
N CYS A 137 -15.41 -4.09 -4.92
CA CYS A 137 -15.74 -4.75 -6.17
C CYS A 137 -14.63 -4.62 -7.22
N GLU A 138 -13.55 -3.93 -6.92
CA GLU A 138 -12.39 -3.76 -7.77
C GLU A 138 -11.23 -4.61 -7.21
N GLY A 139 -10.67 -5.47 -8.01
CA GLY A 139 -9.51 -6.27 -7.60
C GLY A 139 -9.23 -7.43 -8.52
N ASP A 140 -7.94 -7.79 -8.57
CA ASP A 140 -7.45 -8.99 -9.23
C ASP A 140 -7.02 -10.01 -8.18
N GLY A 141 -7.18 -11.30 -8.46
CA GLY A 141 -6.57 -12.36 -7.67
C GLY A 141 -7.53 -13.15 -6.79
N ASP A 142 -7.22 -13.30 -5.51
CA ASP A 142 -7.87 -14.24 -4.59
C ASP A 142 -9.37 -13.96 -4.30
N PHE A 143 -9.89 -12.78 -4.73
CA PHE A 143 -11.28 -12.35 -4.53
C PHE A 143 -12.09 -12.32 -5.82
N SER A 144 -11.70 -13.09 -6.83
CA SER A 144 -12.39 -13.13 -8.13
C SER A 144 -13.89 -13.45 -8.00
N GLU A 145 -14.28 -14.31 -7.05
CA GLU A 145 -15.69 -14.67 -6.84
C GLU A 145 -16.54 -13.47 -6.43
N LEU A 146 -16.03 -12.59 -5.57
CA LEU A 146 -16.71 -11.35 -5.20
C LEU A 146 -16.83 -10.41 -6.40
N VAL A 147 -15.72 -10.18 -7.12
CA VAL A 147 -15.68 -9.29 -8.29
C VAL A 147 -16.61 -9.75 -9.39
N ASP A 148 -16.66 -11.06 -9.65
CA ASP A 148 -17.53 -11.68 -10.67
C ASP A 148 -19.01 -11.51 -10.36
N THR A 149 -19.39 -11.36 -9.07
CA THR A 149 -20.77 -11.15 -8.64
C THR A 149 -21.17 -9.68 -8.50
N CYS A 150 -20.19 -8.75 -8.57
CA CYS A 150 -20.46 -7.32 -8.49
C CYS A 150 -21.18 -6.81 -9.73
N ALA A 151 -22.34 -6.18 -9.49
CA ALA A 151 -23.10 -5.49 -10.52
C ALA A 151 -23.01 -3.97 -10.30
N TYR A 152 -22.76 -3.21 -11.37
CA TYR A 152 -22.74 -1.75 -11.36
C TYR A 152 -23.99 -1.21 -12.04
N SER A 153 -24.90 -0.63 -11.26
CA SER A 153 -26.19 -0.13 -11.75
C SER A 153 -26.72 0.97 -10.82
N SER A 154 -27.72 1.73 -11.29
CA SER A 154 -28.52 2.60 -10.42
C SER A 154 -29.58 1.84 -9.62
N THR A 155 -29.86 0.58 -9.97
CA THR A 155 -30.92 -0.21 -9.33
C THR A 155 -30.41 -1.62 -9.04
N HIS A 156 -30.61 -2.05 -7.79
CA HIS A 156 -30.28 -3.40 -7.35
C HIS A 156 -31.45 -4.05 -6.61
N GLU A 157 -31.50 -5.37 -6.69
CA GLU A 157 -32.58 -6.18 -6.14
C GLU A 157 -32.04 -7.39 -5.39
N VAL A 158 -32.72 -7.76 -4.30
CA VAL A 158 -32.46 -9.00 -3.57
C VAL A 158 -33.78 -9.69 -3.21
N ASN A 159 -33.82 -11.00 -3.30
CA ASN A 159 -34.96 -11.78 -2.87
C ASN A 159 -35.07 -11.76 -1.34
N ILE A 160 -36.30 -11.60 -0.86
CA ILE A 160 -36.63 -11.72 0.57
C ILE A 160 -36.58 -13.21 0.94
N ASP A 161 -36.03 -13.52 2.09
CA ASP A 161 -35.97 -14.87 2.62
C ASP A 161 -37.31 -15.35 3.16
N ASP A 162 -37.40 -16.66 3.50
CA ASP A 162 -38.62 -17.26 4.04
C ASP A 162 -39.06 -16.70 5.43
N MET A 163 -38.18 -15.93 6.08
CA MET A 163 -38.42 -15.24 7.34
C MET A 163 -38.84 -13.78 7.15
N GLY A 164 -38.94 -13.32 5.93
CA GLY A 164 -39.32 -11.95 5.59
C GLY A 164 -38.15 -10.95 5.71
N ASN A 165 -36.90 -11.41 5.64
CA ASN A 165 -35.72 -10.53 5.73
C ASN A 165 -35.04 -10.41 4.38
N GLY A 166 -34.43 -9.25 4.16
CA GLY A 166 -33.57 -8.99 3.01
C GLY A 166 -32.52 -7.94 3.35
N VAL A 167 -31.33 -8.06 2.76
CA VAL A 167 -30.24 -7.10 2.96
C VAL A 167 -29.60 -6.79 1.61
N ILE A 168 -29.49 -5.51 1.29
CA ILE A 168 -28.70 -5.01 0.16
C ILE A 168 -27.56 -4.16 0.71
N ARG A 169 -26.34 -4.47 0.32
CA ARG A 169 -25.15 -3.69 0.62
C ARG A 169 -24.46 -3.29 -0.68
N GLY A 170 -23.89 -2.09 -0.72
CA GLY A 170 -23.20 -1.65 -1.91
C GLY A 170 -22.25 -0.49 -1.70
N ILE A 171 -21.32 -0.34 -2.63
CA ILE A 171 -20.31 0.71 -2.68
C ILE A 171 -20.81 1.80 -3.61
N VAL A 172 -20.97 3.01 -3.07
CA VAL A 172 -21.48 4.17 -3.80
C VAL A 172 -20.34 4.91 -4.47
N SER A 173 -19.24 5.14 -3.74
CA SER A 173 -17.99 5.69 -4.28
C SER A 173 -16.83 4.77 -3.95
N SER A 174 -16.05 4.41 -4.97
CA SER A 174 -14.78 3.68 -4.83
C SER A 174 -13.58 4.61 -4.59
N VAL A 175 -13.78 5.92 -4.71
CA VAL A 175 -12.73 6.94 -4.54
C VAL A 175 -12.53 7.27 -3.07
N LEU A 176 -13.60 7.28 -2.29
CA LEU A 176 -13.54 7.58 -0.86
C LEU A 176 -12.93 6.41 -0.07
N PRO A 177 -12.12 6.70 0.98
CA PRO A 177 -11.46 5.67 1.76
C PRO A 177 -12.45 4.89 2.64
N ILE A 178 -12.57 3.57 2.44
CA ILE A 178 -13.51 2.70 3.17
C ILE A 178 -13.30 2.76 4.69
N GLU A 179 -12.06 2.87 5.14
CA GLU A 179 -11.70 2.93 6.56
C GLU A 179 -11.51 4.37 7.08
N GLY A 180 -11.81 5.37 6.26
CA GLY A 180 -11.67 6.77 6.63
C GLY A 180 -10.25 7.31 6.58
N LEU A 181 -9.27 6.55 6.10
CA LEU A 181 -7.88 6.96 5.92
C LEU A 181 -7.49 6.83 4.44
N GLY A 182 -7.07 7.93 3.84
CA GLY A 182 -6.56 7.97 2.48
C GLY A 182 -5.19 8.62 2.42
N TYR A 183 -4.54 8.49 1.25
CA TYR A 183 -3.23 9.07 0.98
C TYR A 183 -3.26 9.82 -0.34
N LEU A 184 -2.51 10.90 -0.43
CA LEU A 184 -2.32 11.70 -1.64
C LEU A 184 -0.90 12.24 -1.73
N GLN A 185 -0.52 12.70 -2.91
CA GLN A 185 0.76 13.36 -3.16
C GLN A 185 0.52 14.84 -3.45
N ALA A 186 1.28 15.71 -2.79
CA ALA A 186 1.21 17.15 -2.94
C ALA A 186 2.58 17.78 -2.69
N ASP A 187 2.78 19.00 -3.19
CA ASP A 187 4.03 19.73 -3.01
C ASP A 187 4.14 20.35 -1.60
N ASP A 188 2.99 20.65 -0.97
CA ASP A 188 2.92 21.16 0.40
C ASP A 188 1.59 20.81 1.09
N LEU A 189 1.49 21.14 2.39
CA LEU A 189 0.31 20.85 3.20
C LEU A 189 -0.95 21.58 2.72
N ASP A 190 -0.82 22.83 2.27
CA ASP A 190 -1.96 23.64 1.80
C ASP A 190 -2.53 23.03 0.50
N GLU A 191 -1.68 22.55 -0.38
CA GLU A 191 -2.10 21.82 -1.58
C GLU A 191 -2.73 20.47 -1.21
N ALA A 192 -2.14 19.75 -0.26
CA ALA A 192 -2.68 18.49 0.22
C ALA A 192 -4.09 18.63 0.82
N GLU A 193 -4.33 19.68 1.61
CA GLU A 193 -5.65 19.97 2.16
C GLU A 193 -6.67 20.29 1.07
N ASN A 194 -6.28 21.05 0.06
CA ASN A 194 -7.15 21.37 -1.07
C ASN A 194 -7.49 20.11 -1.89
N LEU A 195 -6.49 19.29 -2.21
CA LEU A 195 -6.70 18.04 -2.95
C LEU A 195 -7.57 17.04 -2.17
N ALA A 196 -7.35 16.87 -0.86
CA ALA A 196 -8.19 16.03 -0.02
C ALA A 196 -9.63 16.54 0.03
N SER A 197 -9.82 17.85 0.17
CA SER A 197 -11.12 18.50 0.15
C SER A 197 -11.83 18.31 -1.18
N ASP A 198 -11.13 18.55 -2.28
CA ASP A 198 -11.69 18.38 -3.63
C ASP A 198 -12.05 16.92 -3.91
N LEU A 199 -11.22 15.96 -3.44
CA LEU A 199 -11.48 14.54 -3.59
C LEU A 199 -12.74 14.12 -2.83
N ILE A 200 -12.87 14.51 -1.55
CA ILE A 200 -13.98 14.12 -0.70
C ILE A 200 -15.27 14.82 -1.15
N TYR A 201 -15.25 16.13 -1.28
CA TYR A 201 -16.46 16.90 -1.60
C TYR A 201 -16.81 16.87 -3.09
N GLY A 202 -15.86 16.48 -3.96
CA GLY A 202 -16.12 16.17 -5.37
C GLY A 202 -17.06 14.96 -5.54
N GLU A 203 -17.07 14.03 -4.58
CA GLU A 203 -17.99 12.90 -4.54
C GLU A 203 -19.38 13.27 -3.95
N SER A 204 -19.55 14.49 -3.46
CA SER A 204 -20.84 14.96 -2.99
C SER A 204 -21.80 15.17 -4.17
N SER A 205 -22.88 14.42 -4.18
CA SER A 205 -23.94 14.56 -5.16
C SER A 205 -25.31 14.42 -4.48
N VAL A 206 -26.33 15.05 -5.06
CA VAL A 206 -27.70 14.82 -4.59
C VAL A 206 -28.16 13.48 -5.13
N ILE A 207 -28.31 12.51 -4.22
CA ILE A 207 -28.79 11.17 -4.54
C ILE A 207 -30.17 11.02 -3.92
N THR A 208 -31.16 10.64 -4.72
CA THR A 208 -32.49 10.26 -4.21
C THR A 208 -32.58 8.73 -4.23
N TRP A 209 -32.62 8.17 -3.03
CA TRP A 209 -32.80 6.75 -2.79
C TRP A 209 -34.30 6.43 -2.77
N ARG A 210 -34.69 5.46 -3.60
CA ARG A 210 -36.04 4.88 -3.59
C ARG A 210 -35.92 3.43 -3.19
N ILE A 211 -36.59 3.04 -2.15
CA ILE A 211 -36.55 1.70 -1.58
C ILE A 211 -37.98 1.13 -1.67
N GLY A 212 -38.15 -0.03 -2.25
CA GLY A 212 -39.43 -0.64 -2.43
C GLY A 212 -39.43 -2.15 -2.25
N ILE A 213 -40.55 -2.70 -1.84
CA ILE A 213 -40.78 -4.15 -1.77
C ILE A 213 -41.85 -4.52 -2.76
N TYR A 214 -41.51 -5.39 -3.69
CA TYR A 214 -42.36 -5.76 -4.81
C TYR A 214 -42.66 -7.25 -4.80
N ASP A 215 -43.86 -7.61 -5.24
CA ASP A 215 -44.25 -9.00 -5.47
C ASP A 215 -43.61 -9.53 -6.77
N SER A 216 -43.86 -10.81 -7.07
CA SER A 216 -43.36 -11.47 -8.29
C SER A 216 -43.89 -10.87 -9.60
N ASP A 217 -45.02 -10.12 -9.53
CA ASP A 217 -45.65 -9.46 -10.65
C ASP A 217 -45.14 -8.01 -10.81
N GLY A 218 -44.24 -7.55 -9.88
CA GLY A 218 -43.67 -6.21 -9.89
C GLY A 218 -44.57 -5.13 -9.29
N ASN A 219 -45.61 -5.48 -8.55
CA ASN A 219 -46.45 -4.53 -7.84
C ASN A 219 -45.91 -4.29 -6.42
N SER A 220 -46.03 -3.05 -5.92
CA SER A 220 -45.71 -2.74 -4.53
C SER A 220 -46.56 -3.52 -3.56
N THR A 221 -45.94 -4.12 -2.56
CA THR A 221 -46.62 -4.86 -1.49
C THR A 221 -47.23 -3.91 -0.44
N SER A 222 -47.96 -4.45 0.53
CA SER A 222 -48.40 -3.68 1.69
C SER A 222 -47.24 -3.40 2.63
N SER A 223 -47.19 -2.19 3.19
CA SER A 223 -46.20 -1.81 4.21
C SER A 223 -46.55 -2.27 5.63
N GLU A 224 -47.65 -2.97 5.81
CA GLU A 224 -48.11 -3.43 7.13
C GLU A 224 -47.11 -4.45 7.70
N ASN A 225 -46.59 -4.18 8.89
CA ASN A 225 -45.57 -4.97 9.60
C ASN A 225 -44.16 -5.00 8.95
N VAL A 226 -43.90 -4.21 7.93
CA VAL A 226 -42.59 -4.08 7.32
C VAL A 226 -41.79 -3.03 8.07
N ALA A 227 -40.58 -3.43 8.56
CA ALA A 227 -39.60 -2.51 9.09
C ALA A 227 -38.40 -2.45 8.13
N ILE A 228 -37.97 -1.23 7.81
CA ILE A 228 -36.83 -0.98 6.92
C ILE A 228 -35.86 -0.03 7.60
N THR A 229 -34.58 -0.36 7.51
CA THR A 229 -33.49 0.47 8.00
C THR A 229 -32.51 0.68 6.86
N VAL A 230 -32.10 1.91 6.63
CA VAL A 230 -31.08 2.27 5.63
C VAL A 230 -30.00 3.07 6.32
N GLU A 231 -28.79 2.60 6.23
CA GLU A 231 -27.59 3.23 6.76
C GLU A 231 -26.65 3.57 5.61
N VAL A 232 -26.01 4.72 5.70
CA VAL A 232 -24.94 5.14 4.77
C VAL A 232 -23.70 5.53 5.56
N THR A 233 -22.53 5.29 4.99
CA THR A 233 -21.29 5.80 5.55
C THR A 233 -20.91 7.08 4.83
N ILE A 234 -20.88 8.18 5.59
CA ILE A 234 -20.58 9.52 5.11
C ILE A 234 -19.16 9.93 5.52
N HIS A 235 -18.57 10.82 4.72
CA HIS A 235 -17.24 11.32 4.94
C HIS A 235 -17.20 12.84 4.98
N ASP A 236 -16.60 13.37 6.06
CA ASP A 236 -16.18 14.75 6.16
C ASP A 236 -14.67 14.78 6.42
N LEU A 237 -13.96 15.71 5.81
CA LEU A 237 -12.53 15.87 6.05
C LEU A 237 -12.28 16.28 7.49
N VAL A 238 -11.49 15.50 8.21
CA VAL A 238 -11.14 15.75 9.63
C VAL A 238 -9.78 16.42 9.75
N ASP A 239 -8.75 15.84 9.15
CA ASP A 239 -7.40 16.39 9.14
C ASP A 239 -6.58 15.87 7.95
N VAL A 240 -5.54 16.63 7.62
CA VAL A 240 -4.49 16.23 6.68
C VAL A 240 -3.16 16.36 7.38
N LYS A 241 -2.32 15.35 7.26
CA LYS A 241 -0.99 15.32 7.89
C LYS A 241 0.04 14.84 6.91
N GLU A 242 1.23 15.39 7.02
CA GLU A 242 2.38 14.83 6.35
C GLU A 242 2.58 13.36 6.75
N PHE A 243 2.84 12.50 5.78
CA PHE A 243 3.11 11.09 6.04
C PHE A 243 4.48 10.95 6.70
N GLU A 244 4.49 10.80 8.00
CA GLU A 244 5.72 10.56 8.76
C GLU A 244 6.17 9.10 8.58
N ILE A 245 7.17 8.89 7.75
CA ILE A 245 7.95 7.65 7.75
C ILE A 245 8.86 7.70 8.99
N ASP A 246 9.01 6.60 9.72
CA ASP A 246 9.96 6.56 10.83
C ASP A 246 11.37 6.92 10.29
N PRO A 247 11.89 8.14 10.58
CA PRO A 247 13.12 8.64 9.96
C PRO A 247 14.34 7.82 10.36
N ILE A 248 14.25 7.05 11.45
CA ILE A 248 15.33 6.19 11.93
C ILE A 248 15.39 4.91 11.09
N GLU A 249 14.25 4.27 10.87
CA GLU A 249 14.17 3.03 10.12
C GLU A 249 14.54 3.26 8.64
N GLU A 250 13.98 4.28 8.01
CA GLU A 250 14.28 4.66 6.64
C GLU A 250 15.74 5.08 6.45
N SER A 251 16.28 5.88 7.37
CA SER A 251 17.69 6.30 7.34
C SER A 251 18.65 5.11 7.50
N VAL A 252 18.31 4.11 8.30
CA VAL A 252 19.14 2.90 8.47
C VAL A 252 19.14 2.06 7.20
N TYR A 253 17.98 1.86 6.56
CA TYR A 253 17.89 1.11 5.30
C TYR A 253 18.60 1.83 4.15
N SER A 254 18.38 3.13 3.99
CA SER A 254 19.03 3.95 2.98
C SER A 254 20.55 3.98 3.18
N LEU A 255 21.02 4.16 4.42
CA LEU A 255 22.44 4.15 4.75
C LEU A 255 23.09 2.76 4.52
N ALA A 256 22.39 1.68 4.87
CA ALA A 256 22.88 0.32 4.65
C ALA A 256 23.01 0.00 3.15
N THR A 257 22.03 0.38 2.35
CA THR A 257 22.03 0.22 0.89
C THR A 257 23.17 1.02 0.26
N LEU A 258 23.37 2.25 0.71
CA LEU A 258 24.41 3.15 0.26
C LEU A 258 25.81 2.62 0.60
N ILE A 259 26.04 2.17 1.84
CA ILE A 259 27.30 1.54 2.27
C ILE A 259 27.55 0.28 1.44
N GLY A 260 26.52 -0.52 1.16
CA GLY A 260 26.60 -1.71 0.32
C GLY A 260 27.07 -1.40 -1.11
N CYS A 261 26.43 -0.46 -1.78
CA CYS A 261 26.80 0.01 -3.12
C CYS A 261 28.23 0.57 -3.14
N PHE A 262 28.58 1.37 -2.12
CA PHE A 262 29.91 1.98 -2.01
C PHE A 262 31.00 0.95 -1.80
N THR A 263 30.75 -0.04 -0.95
CA THR A 263 31.67 -1.14 -0.70
C THR A 263 31.94 -1.93 -1.98
N LEU A 264 30.91 -2.20 -2.78
CA LEU A 264 31.05 -2.87 -4.08
C LEU A 264 31.87 -2.03 -5.07
N MET A 265 31.65 -0.72 -5.15
CA MET A 265 32.44 0.18 -6.00
C MET A 265 33.92 0.24 -5.59
N LEU A 266 34.22 0.09 -4.30
CA LEU A 266 35.64 0.07 -3.82
C LEU A 266 36.32 -1.30 -3.97
N ILE A 267 35.55 -2.39 -3.81
CA ILE A 267 36.11 -3.75 -3.90
C ILE A 267 36.64 -4.05 -5.30
N VAL A 268 35.97 -3.65 -6.37
CA VAL A 268 36.38 -3.95 -7.74
C VAL A 268 37.74 -3.31 -8.10
N PRO A 269 37.95 -1.99 -7.91
CA PRO A 269 39.28 -1.39 -8.12
C PRO A 269 40.38 -1.96 -7.23
N LEU A 270 40.05 -2.30 -5.97
CA LEU A 270 40.99 -2.93 -5.05
C LEU A 270 41.44 -4.32 -5.53
N ILE A 271 40.51 -5.14 -6.01
CA ILE A 271 40.86 -6.46 -6.58
C ILE A 271 41.73 -6.30 -7.80
N ILE A 272 41.45 -5.37 -8.71
CA ILE A 272 42.24 -5.09 -9.89
C ILE A 272 43.65 -4.62 -9.48
N TYR A 273 43.74 -3.69 -8.54
CA TYR A 273 45.00 -3.16 -8.04
C TYR A 273 45.88 -4.24 -7.39
N PHE A 274 45.32 -5.07 -6.51
CA PHE A 274 46.03 -6.15 -5.87
C PHE A 274 46.46 -7.25 -6.86
N SER A 275 45.58 -7.55 -7.85
CA SER A 275 45.93 -8.49 -8.92
C SER A 275 47.12 -7.99 -9.77
N ALA A 276 47.13 -6.70 -10.08
CA ALA A 276 48.25 -6.09 -10.82
C ALA A 276 49.54 -6.12 -10.03
N ILE A 277 49.54 -5.80 -8.73
CA ILE A 277 50.73 -5.89 -7.86
C ILE A 277 51.21 -7.33 -7.73
N TYR A 278 50.31 -8.27 -7.54
CA TYR A 278 50.66 -9.69 -7.43
C TYR A 278 51.33 -10.20 -8.71
N LYS A 279 50.78 -9.82 -9.87
CA LYS A 279 51.38 -10.16 -11.18
C LYS A 279 52.76 -9.53 -11.34
N ALA A 280 52.94 -8.25 -11.07
CA ALA A 280 54.20 -7.55 -11.15
C ALA A 280 55.28 -8.21 -10.27
N LYS A 281 54.88 -8.58 -9.03
CA LYS A 281 55.82 -9.26 -8.11
C LYS A 281 56.20 -10.67 -8.57
N LYS A 282 55.27 -11.40 -9.17
CA LYS A 282 55.53 -12.73 -9.75
C LYS A 282 56.49 -12.63 -10.93
N ASP A 283 56.28 -11.66 -11.81
CA ASP A 283 57.13 -11.43 -12.99
C ASP A 283 58.54 -11.00 -12.58
N GLU A 284 58.67 -10.21 -11.49
CA GLU A 284 59.99 -9.84 -10.93
C GLU A 284 60.71 -11.04 -10.32
N ASN A 285 60.04 -11.90 -9.59
CA ASN A 285 60.66 -13.13 -9.05
C ASN A 285 61.13 -14.09 -10.17
N VAL A 286 60.32 -14.28 -11.23
CA VAL A 286 60.67 -15.08 -12.39
C VAL A 286 61.92 -14.50 -13.10
N ARG A 287 62.01 -13.16 -13.17
CA ARG A 287 63.15 -12.49 -13.78
C ARG A 287 64.48 -12.67 -12.94
N LEU A 288 64.31 -12.71 -11.61
CA LEU A 288 65.45 -12.93 -10.70
C LEU A 288 65.95 -14.38 -10.67
N GLU A 289 65.02 -15.34 -10.96
CA GLU A 289 65.32 -16.77 -11.03
C GLU A 289 65.87 -17.21 -12.40
N ALA A 290 65.75 -16.37 -13.43
CA ALA A 290 66.32 -16.66 -14.75
C ALA A 290 67.84 -16.68 -14.69
N PRO A 291 68.54 -17.81 -15.03
CA PRO A 291 70.00 -17.88 -15.01
C PRO A 291 70.60 -16.86 -15.99
N SER A 292 71.53 -16.09 -15.52
CA SER A 292 72.37 -15.24 -16.41
C SER A 292 73.02 -16.13 -17.46
N LEU A 293 72.52 -16.05 -18.67
CA LEU A 293 73.20 -16.65 -19.81
C LEU A 293 74.37 -15.75 -20.13
N ASP A 294 75.59 -16.10 -19.56
CA ASP A 294 76.87 -15.65 -20.02
C ASP A 294 77.44 -16.66 -21.04
#